data_66799223d24cacf5bdcf3eb883814832
#
_entry.id   66799223d24cacf5bdcf3eb883814832
#
_cell.length_a   1.000
_cell.length_b   1.000
_cell.length_c   1.000
_cell.angle_alpha   90.00
_cell.angle_beta   90.00
_cell.angle_gamma   90.00
#
_symmetry.space_group_name_H-M   'P 1'
#
loop_
_entity.id
_entity.type
_entity.pdbx_description
1 polymer ?
#
loop_
_entity_poly.entity_id
_entity_poly.type
_entity_poly.pdbx_seq_one_letter_code
_entity_poly.pdbx_strand_id
1 'polypeptide(L)'
;MVTLSPQLGVFLTKATQTPDLETALWKVLLEYVELKREALREQITQFEGKWEMSFEEFSRLCREGALQADPYSWEVEQDFWAWEQAVTLLRHYETLGVYGHQDLR
;
A
#
# COMPACT_ATOMS: atom_id res chain seq x y z
N MET A 1 -16.72 -15.27 9.50
CA MET A 1 -17.63 -14.46 8.67
C MET A 1 -17.91 -13.13 9.35
N VAL A 2 -17.84 -12.05 8.62
CA VAL A 2 -18.11 -10.72 9.18
C VAL A 2 -19.61 -10.45 9.10
N THR A 3 -20.18 -10.03 10.23
CA THR A 3 -21.60 -9.67 10.30
C THR A 3 -21.72 -8.14 10.26
N LEU A 4 -22.45 -7.62 9.30
CA LEU A 4 -22.67 -6.19 9.15
C LEU A 4 -24.04 -5.78 9.68
N SER A 5 -24.12 -4.54 10.18
CA SER A 5 -25.42 -3.99 10.53
C SER A 5 -26.27 -3.79 9.26
N PRO A 6 -27.61 -3.90 9.36
CA PRO A 6 -28.45 -3.67 8.19
C PRO A 6 -28.27 -2.29 7.56
N GLN A 7 -28.05 -1.24 8.37
CA GLN A 7 -27.82 0.10 7.86
C GLN A 7 -26.54 0.18 7.03
N LEU A 8 -25.48 -0.46 7.49
CA LEU A 8 -24.22 -0.48 6.75
C LEU A 8 -24.36 -1.22 5.43
N GLY A 9 -25.07 -2.37 5.45
CA GLY A 9 -25.32 -3.14 4.23
C GLY A 9 -26.09 -2.34 3.19
N VAL A 10 -27.14 -1.66 3.61
CA VAL A 10 -27.95 -0.79 2.73
C VAL A 10 -27.08 0.33 2.16
N PHE A 11 -26.29 0.99 3.01
CA PHE A 11 -25.40 2.07 2.57
C PHE A 11 -24.40 1.56 1.51
N LEU A 12 -23.79 0.41 1.76
CA LEU A 12 -22.80 -0.17 0.85
C LEU A 12 -23.41 -0.48 -0.53
N THR A 13 -24.58 -1.12 -0.56
CA THR A 13 -25.22 -1.48 -1.83
C THR A 13 -25.64 -0.25 -2.61
N LYS A 14 -26.10 0.80 -1.93
CA LYS A 14 -26.45 2.05 -2.59
C LYS A 14 -25.21 2.79 -3.10
N ALA A 15 -24.17 2.89 -2.27
CA ALA A 15 -22.95 3.61 -2.62
C ALA A 15 -22.23 2.96 -3.79
N THR A 16 -22.24 1.65 -3.88
CA THR A 16 -21.57 0.90 -4.94
C THR A 16 -22.49 0.60 -6.13
N GLN A 17 -23.77 0.93 -6.00
CA GLN A 17 -24.78 0.66 -7.04
C GLN A 17 -24.88 -0.83 -7.41
N THR A 18 -24.74 -1.71 -6.41
CA THR A 18 -24.89 -3.14 -6.59
C THR A 18 -25.95 -3.68 -5.63
N PRO A 19 -26.77 -4.65 -6.05
CA PRO A 19 -27.77 -5.25 -5.16
C PRO A 19 -27.20 -6.30 -4.22
N ASP A 20 -25.99 -6.80 -4.52
CA ASP A 20 -25.36 -7.88 -3.77
C ASP A 20 -24.32 -7.31 -2.78
N LEU A 21 -24.54 -7.61 -1.49
CA LEU A 21 -23.66 -7.10 -0.43
C LEU A 21 -22.21 -7.60 -0.59
N GLU A 22 -22.04 -8.86 -0.94
CA GLU A 22 -20.68 -9.39 -1.12
C GLU A 22 -19.93 -8.68 -2.23
N THR A 23 -20.60 -8.47 -3.37
CA THR A 23 -20.02 -7.71 -4.47
C THR A 23 -19.72 -6.28 -4.07
N ALA A 24 -20.62 -5.65 -3.30
CA ALA A 24 -20.40 -4.29 -2.80
C ALA A 24 -19.16 -4.20 -1.91
N LEU A 25 -18.97 -5.18 -1.02
CA LEU A 25 -17.79 -5.24 -0.17
C LEU A 25 -16.50 -5.39 -0.99
N TRP A 26 -16.53 -6.26 -2.00
CA TRP A 26 -15.37 -6.42 -2.89
C TRP A 26 -15.05 -5.12 -3.62
N LYS A 27 -16.05 -4.41 -4.13
CA LYS A 27 -15.84 -3.13 -4.80
C LYS A 27 -15.17 -2.11 -3.88
N VAL A 28 -15.69 -1.97 -2.67
CA VAL A 28 -15.12 -1.02 -1.69
C VAL A 28 -13.70 -1.41 -1.35
N LEU A 29 -13.44 -2.69 -1.11
CA LEU A 29 -12.11 -3.18 -0.77
C LEU A 29 -11.14 -2.93 -1.91
N LEU A 30 -11.52 -3.22 -3.15
CA LEU A 30 -10.64 -3.01 -4.31
C LEU A 30 -10.34 -1.53 -4.53
N GLU A 31 -11.33 -0.65 -4.34
CA GLU A 31 -11.09 0.78 -4.42
C GLU A 31 -10.14 1.26 -3.33
N TYR A 32 -10.32 0.77 -2.10
CA TYR A 32 -9.42 1.08 -0.99
C TYR A 32 -7.99 0.65 -1.30
N VAL A 33 -7.84 -0.60 -1.78
CA VAL A 33 -6.52 -1.14 -2.14
C VAL A 33 -5.86 -0.30 -3.23
N GLU A 34 -6.64 0.11 -4.25
CA GLU A 34 -6.09 0.92 -5.35
C GLU A 34 -5.63 2.30 -4.86
N LEU A 35 -6.43 2.95 -4.00
CA LEU A 35 -6.04 4.23 -3.42
C LEU A 35 -4.77 4.09 -2.58
N LYS A 36 -4.65 3.02 -1.81
CA LYS A 36 -3.45 2.76 -1.01
C LYS A 36 -2.24 2.48 -1.88
N ARG A 37 -2.42 1.73 -2.96
CA ARG A 37 -1.33 1.46 -3.90
C ARG A 37 -0.80 2.75 -4.51
N GLU A 38 -1.69 3.64 -4.95
CA GLU A 38 -1.29 4.93 -5.49
C GLU A 38 -0.53 5.78 -4.49
N ALA A 39 -1.02 5.86 -3.25
CA ALA A 39 -0.38 6.62 -2.19
C ALA A 39 1.01 6.06 -1.86
N LEU A 40 1.14 4.73 -1.82
CA LEU A 40 2.41 4.09 -1.52
C LEU A 40 3.42 4.27 -2.67
N ARG A 41 2.96 4.17 -3.92
CA ARG A 41 3.83 4.42 -5.08
C ARG A 41 4.36 5.85 -5.08
N GLU A 42 3.49 6.80 -4.75
CA GLU A 42 3.90 8.20 -4.66
C GLU A 42 4.95 8.40 -3.57
N GLN A 43 4.74 7.79 -2.40
CA GLN A 43 5.69 7.86 -1.29
C GLN A 43 7.04 7.26 -1.70
N ILE A 44 7.03 6.10 -2.35
CA ILE A 44 8.24 5.45 -2.83
C ILE A 44 8.96 6.33 -3.85
N THR A 45 8.22 6.93 -4.78
CA THR A 45 8.80 7.83 -5.78
C THR A 45 9.46 9.03 -5.11
N GLN A 46 8.86 9.57 -4.05
CA GLN A 46 9.45 10.68 -3.30
C GLN A 46 10.77 10.28 -2.66
N PHE A 47 10.86 9.09 -2.06
CA PHE A 47 12.11 8.59 -1.51
C PHE A 47 13.16 8.35 -2.57
N GLU A 48 12.76 7.78 -3.71
CA GLU A 48 13.68 7.57 -4.82
C GLU A 48 14.24 8.89 -5.35
N GLY A 49 13.40 9.91 -5.41
CA GLY A 49 13.87 11.24 -5.81
C GLY A 49 14.77 11.90 -4.78
N LYS A 50 14.44 11.73 -3.49
CA LYS A 50 15.23 12.31 -2.41
C LYS A 50 16.63 11.72 -2.35
N TRP A 51 16.76 10.41 -2.47
CA TRP A 51 18.04 9.70 -2.33
C TRP A 51 18.69 9.37 -3.69
N GLU A 52 17.96 9.58 -4.79
CA GLU A 52 18.43 9.34 -6.15
C GLU A 52 18.86 7.89 -6.37
N MET A 53 18.11 6.95 -5.79
CA MET A 53 18.38 5.52 -5.92
C MET A 53 17.13 4.71 -5.57
N SER A 54 17.15 3.41 -5.88
CA SER A 54 16.10 2.50 -5.47
C SER A 54 16.23 2.14 -3.99
N PHE A 55 15.15 1.57 -3.41
CA PHE A 55 15.23 1.11 -2.02
C PHE A 55 16.27 0.02 -1.83
N GLU A 56 16.39 -0.90 -2.79
CA GLU A 56 17.39 -1.99 -2.73
C GLU A 56 18.81 -1.40 -2.64
N GLU A 57 19.10 -0.39 -3.43
CA GLU A 57 20.39 0.28 -3.41
C GLU A 57 20.60 1.02 -2.09
N PHE A 58 19.60 1.76 -1.64
CA PHE A 58 19.65 2.48 -0.37
C PHE A 58 19.90 1.53 0.80
N SER A 59 19.15 0.42 0.84
CA SER A 59 19.30 -0.60 1.88
C SER A 59 20.70 -1.21 1.86
N ARG A 60 21.21 -1.53 0.68
CA ARG A 60 22.55 -2.09 0.51
C ARG A 60 23.62 -1.12 1.02
N LEU A 61 23.53 0.15 0.62
CA LEU A 61 24.50 1.15 1.03
C LEU A 61 24.47 1.39 2.55
N CYS A 62 23.29 1.36 3.15
CA CYS A 62 23.19 1.48 4.60
C CYS A 62 23.88 0.32 5.31
N ARG A 63 23.67 -0.90 4.83
CA ARG A 63 24.28 -2.10 5.42
C ARG A 63 25.80 -2.14 5.26
N GLU A 64 26.29 -1.63 4.14
CA GLU A 64 27.73 -1.62 3.86
C GLU A 64 28.44 -0.39 4.42
N GLY A 65 27.69 0.54 4.99
CA GLY A 65 28.28 1.77 5.51
C GLY A 65 28.80 2.69 4.41
N ALA A 66 28.30 2.52 3.18
CA ALA A 66 28.79 3.25 2.01
C ALA A 66 27.91 4.43 1.62
N LEU A 67 26.83 4.68 2.37
CA LEU A 67 25.96 5.82 2.13
C LEU A 67 26.74 7.11 2.44
N GLN A 68 26.55 8.16 1.62
CA GLN A 68 27.22 9.44 1.82
C GLN A 68 26.67 10.24 3.00
N ALA A 69 25.62 9.75 3.66
CA ALA A 69 25.08 10.31 4.88
C ALA A 69 25.39 9.35 6.03
N ASP A 70 25.31 9.86 7.28
CA ASP A 70 25.50 9.01 8.46
C ASP A 70 24.35 8.00 8.55
N PRO A 71 24.64 6.68 8.44
CA PRO A 71 23.57 5.67 8.48
C PRO A 71 22.89 5.57 9.84
N TYR A 72 23.48 6.15 10.88
CA TYR A 72 22.89 6.18 12.22
C TYR A 72 22.17 7.49 12.52
N SER A 73 22.08 8.42 11.55
CA SER A 73 21.35 9.65 11.74
C SER A 73 19.85 9.35 11.81
N TRP A 74 19.14 10.20 12.55
CA TRP A 74 17.70 10.11 12.70
C TRP A 74 16.98 10.14 11.34
N GLU A 75 17.43 11.01 10.45
CA GLU A 75 16.83 11.14 9.12
C GLU A 75 16.95 9.86 8.31
N VAL A 76 18.14 9.26 8.29
CA VAL A 76 18.37 8.02 7.53
C VAL A 76 17.55 6.88 8.11
N GLU A 77 17.50 6.74 9.43
CA GLU A 77 16.70 5.70 10.07
C GLU A 77 15.22 5.83 9.78
N GLN A 78 14.69 7.05 9.88
CA GLN A 78 13.27 7.30 9.60
C GLN A 78 12.93 7.00 8.15
N ASP A 79 13.76 7.48 7.23
CA ASP A 79 13.54 7.23 5.81
C ASP A 79 13.64 5.75 5.48
N PHE A 80 14.60 5.04 6.07
CA PHE A 80 14.75 3.60 5.86
C PHE A 80 13.49 2.86 6.27
N TRP A 81 12.99 3.11 7.47
CA TRP A 81 11.82 2.41 7.99
C TRP A 81 10.55 2.76 7.20
N ALA A 82 10.34 4.04 6.91
CA ALA A 82 9.16 4.46 6.17
C ALA A 82 9.18 3.91 4.73
N TRP A 83 10.34 3.92 4.10
CA TRP A 83 10.50 3.41 2.74
C TRP A 83 10.32 1.89 2.69
N GLU A 84 10.94 1.17 3.63
CA GLU A 84 10.77 -0.27 3.75
C GLU A 84 9.31 -0.65 3.96
N GLN A 85 8.62 0.06 4.85
CA GLN A 85 7.21 -0.19 5.11
C GLN A 85 6.38 0.05 3.86
N ALA A 86 6.65 1.13 3.12
CA ALA A 86 5.91 1.43 1.90
C ALA A 86 6.10 0.35 0.83
N VAL A 87 7.33 -0.11 0.63
CA VAL A 87 7.64 -1.18 -0.34
C VAL A 87 6.96 -2.48 0.06
N THR A 88 7.01 -2.83 1.34
CA THR A 88 6.40 -4.05 1.85
C THR A 88 4.88 -4.03 1.71
N LEU A 89 4.24 -2.92 2.09
CA LEU A 89 2.80 -2.76 2.00
C LEU A 89 2.33 -2.74 0.55
N LEU A 90 3.06 -2.07 -0.33
CA LEU A 90 2.69 -2.04 -1.75
C LEU A 90 2.66 -3.45 -2.33
N ARG A 91 3.67 -4.25 -2.03
CA ARG A 91 3.70 -5.64 -2.49
C ARG A 91 2.51 -6.43 -1.97
N HIS A 92 2.16 -6.23 -0.70
CA HIS A 92 1.01 -6.89 -0.08
C HIS A 92 -0.30 -6.50 -0.78
N TYR A 93 -0.50 -5.20 -1.01
CA TYR A 93 -1.71 -4.71 -1.68
C TYR A 93 -1.79 -5.16 -3.14
N GLU A 94 -0.67 -5.27 -3.83
CA GLU A 94 -0.65 -5.79 -5.20
C GLU A 94 -1.14 -7.24 -5.24
N THR A 95 -0.73 -8.05 -4.27
CA THR A 95 -1.18 -9.44 -4.16
C THR A 95 -2.68 -9.51 -3.91
N LEU A 96 -3.21 -8.69 -3.00
CA LEU A 96 -4.64 -8.63 -2.72
C LEU A 96 -5.44 -8.21 -3.95
N GLY A 97 -4.95 -7.22 -4.69
CA GLY A 97 -5.60 -6.75 -5.91
C GLY A 97 -5.75 -7.84 -6.95
N VAL A 98 -4.73 -8.68 -7.11
CA VAL A 98 -4.78 -9.80 -8.04
C VAL A 98 -5.85 -10.81 -7.64
N TYR A 99 -5.90 -11.21 -6.36
CA TYR A 99 -6.90 -12.15 -5.87
C TYR A 99 -8.32 -11.59 -5.99
N GLY A 100 -8.50 -10.34 -5.59
CA GLY A 100 -9.82 -9.71 -5.68
C GLY A 100 -10.31 -9.60 -7.12
N HIS A 101 -9.40 -9.33 -8.05
CA HIS A 101 -9.75 -9.23 -9.46
C HIS A 101 -10.19 -10.57 -10.03
N GLN A 102 -9.60 -11.68 -9.59
CA GLN A 102 -10.00 -13.02 -10.01
C GLN A 102 -11.39 -13.37 -9.50
N ASP A 103 -11.73 -12.97 -8.28
CA ASP A 103 -13.00 -13.30 -7.65
C ASP A 103 -14.18 -12.53 -8.27
N LEU A 104 -13.92 -11.44 -8.97
CA LEU A 104 -14.96 -10.61 -9.58
C LEU A 104 -15.36 -11.05 -10.99
N ARG A 105 -14.81 -12.13 -11.48
CA ARG A 105 -15.15 -12.64 -12.82
C ARG A 105 -16.45 -13.40 -12.85
#